data_cbfc724ccf4a7b85ecdd5aa511c38f57
#
_entry.id   cbfc724ccf4a7b85ecdd5aa511c38f57
#
_cell.length_a   1.000
_cell.length_b   1.000
_cell.length_c   1.000
_cell.angle_alpha   90.00
_cell.angle_beta   90.00
_cell.angle_gamma   90.00
#
_symmetry.space_group_name_H-M   'P 1'
#
loop_
_entity.id
_entity.type
_entity.pdbx_description
1 polymer ?
#
loop_
_entity_poly.entity_id
_entity_poly.type
_entity_poly.pdbx_seq_one_letter_code
_entity_poly.pdbx_strand_id
1 'polypeptide(L)'
;MDLNIVRLRIPLAAPYEQRLVTALSTQRAAIEQHLANLCRRTLSSDPELVRRHQKPGLPFVLSVPCCGVLDCLLAGPAIAELPAVVATVTDLAGMPHPPQLFALDYQGDVVLQRPRGGAELPVLSLAGLLDLATPRYTACHCLQVQLQTPLRLMAEGRELRRFEPVRFARGVLRRFSSLVAHYGAAGNPETFIRLAELAGGMRLVDARPLPAPQGQRGVLGSFTLQGPCDALGPLLDIGALLHLGKGASFGMGAFQIRPLS
;
A
#
# COMPACT_ATOMS: atom_id res chain seq x y z
N MET A 1 -6.24 14.06 -9.14
CA MET A 1 -6.45 12.80 -8.40
C MET A 1 -6.61 13.16 -6.95
N ASP A 2 -7.78 12.93 -6.38
CA ASP A 2 -8.06 13.36 -5.01
C ASP A 2 -8.42 12.13 -4.17
N LEU A 3 -7.41 11.57 -3.51
CA LEU A 3 -7.53 10.51 -2.55
C LEU A 3 -6.78 10.91 -1.29
N ASN A 4 -7.49 11.04 -0.21
CA ASN A 4 -6.92 11.33 1.09
C ASN A 4 -6.37 10.07 1.73
N ILE A 5 -5.20 10.17 2.36
CA ILE A 5 -4.50 9.08 3.03
C ILE A 5 -4.07 9.55 4.41
N VAL A 6 -4.17 8.68 5.40
CA VAL A 6 -3.61 8.86 6.74
C VAL A 6 -2.68 7.70 7.04
N ARG A 7 -1.50 8.01 7.59
CA ARG A 7 -0.52 7.02 8.05
C ARG A 7 -0.40 7.07 9.56
N LEU A 8 -0.44 5.91 10.16
CA LEU A 8 -0.42 5.75 11.61
C LEU A 8 0.62 4.69 12.00
N ARG A 9 1.23 4.89 13.14
CA ARG A 9 2.07 3.89 13.80
C ARG A 9 1.46 3.51 15.14
N ILE A 10 1.36 2.23 15.38
CA ILE A 10 0.82 1.61 16.58
C ILE A 10 1.96 0.87 17.27
N PRO A 11 2.48 1.37 18.40
CA PRO A 11 3.46 0.63 19.20
C PRO A 11 2.84 -0.63 19.79
N LEU A 12 3.58 -1.71 19.76
CA LEU A 12 3.17 -3.02 20.27
C LEU A 12 4.25 -3.56 21.22
N ALA A 13 3.88 -3.88 22.44
CA ALA A 13 4.76 -4.68 23.28
C ALA A 13 4.89 -6.11 22.71
N ALA A 14 6.04 -6.74 22.90
CA ALA A 14 6.37 -8.04 22.29
C ALA A 14 5.27 -9.12 22.41
N PRO A 15 4.55 -9.31 23.55
CA PRO A 15 3.47 -10.30 23.64
C PRO A 15 2.31 -9.98 22.71
N TYR A 16 1.98 -8.72 22.53
CA TYR A 16 0.89 -8.26 21.66
C TYR A 16 1.28 -8.33 20.18
N GLU A 17 2.51 -7.98 19.85
CA GLU A 17 3.07 -8.15 18.51
C GLU A 17 2.96 -9.60 18.05
N GLN A 18 3.42 -10.55 18.85
CA GLN A 18 3.38 -11.98 18.52
C GLN A 18 1.95 -12.50 18.34
N ARG A 19 1.01 -12.11 19.21
CA ARG A 19 -0.41 -12.46 19.07
C ARG A 19 -1.01 -11.91 17.80
N LEU A 20 -0.73 -10.65 17.49
CA LEU A 20 -1.23 -10.00 16.28
C LEU A 20 -0.67 -10.66 15.02
N VAL A 21 0.63 -10.96 14.95
CA VAL A 21 1.25 -11.71 13.85
C VAL A 21 0.56 -13.07 13.66
N THR A 22 0.31 -13.78 14.75
CA THR A 22 -0.39 -15.08 14.72
C THR A 22 -1.82 -14.92 14.21
N ALA A 23 -2.58 -13.95 14.72
CA ALA A 23 -3.95 -13.68 14.29
C ALA A 23 -4.01 -13.30 12.79
N LEU A 24 -3.15 -12.40 12.34
CA LEU A 24 -3.06 -11.98 10.93
C LEU A 24 -2.67 -13.12 9.99
N SER A 25 -1.95 -14.13 10.47
CA SER A 25 -1.59 -15.30 9.67
C SER A 25 -2.69 -16.38 9.64
N THR A 26 -3.33 -16.64 10.77
CA THR A 26 -4.30 -17.75 10.94
C THR A 26 -5.74 -17.35 10.63
N GLN A 27 -6.13 -16.10 10.93
CA GLN A 27 -7.50 -15.59 10.80
C GLN A 27 -7.65 -14.56 9.67
N ARG A 28 -6.68 -14.47 8.79
CA ARG A 28 -6.58 -13.44 7.75
C ARG A 28 -7.87 -13.22 6.98
N ALA A 29 -8.52 -14.28 6.51
CA ALA A 29 -9.74 -14.18 5.70
C ALA A 29 -10.90 -13.55 6.48
N ALA A 30 -11.06 -13.90 7.77
CA ALA A 30 -12.09 -13.34 8.63
C ALA A 30 -11.82 -11.86 8.93
N ILE A 31 -10.55 -11.51 9.22
CA ILE A 31 -10.13 -10.13 9.46
C ILE A 31 -10.32 -9.29 8.20
N GLU A 32 -9.91 -9.82 7.03
CA GLU A 32 -10.10 -9.16 5.74
C GLU A 32 -11.58 -8.87 5.48
N GLN A 33 -12.45 -9.84 5.71
CA GLN A 33 -13.89 -9.68 5.53
C GLN A 33 -14.47 -8.66 6.51
N HIS A 34 -14.06 -8.69 7.77
CA HIS A 34 -14.53 -7.75 8.79
C HIS A 34 -14.12 -6.30 8.45
N LEU A 35 -12.84 -6.05 8.21
CA LEU A 35 -12.34 -4.71 7.85
C LEU A 35 -12.86 -4.25 6.49
N ALA A 36 -13.02 -5.15 5.53
CA ALA A 36 -13.63 -4.82 4.24
C ALA A 36 -15.08 -4.37 4.40
N ASN A 37 -15.86 -5.01 5.26
CA ASN A 37 -17.23 -4.62 5.51
C ASN A 37 -17.33 -3.23 6.17
N LEU A 38 -16.40 -2.92 7.10
CA LEU A 38 -16.32 -1.59 7.70
C LEU A 38 -16.01 -0.51 6.67
N CYS A 39 -15.01 -0.75 5.81
CA CYS A 39 -14.47 0.25 4.90
C CYS A 39 -15.19 0.34 3.55
N ARG A 40 -16.04 -0.63 3.19
CA ARG A 40 -16.76 -0.67 1.89
C ARG A 40 -18.11 0.01 1.88
N ARG A 41 -18.55 0.61 2.97
CA ARG A 41 -19.89 1.20 3.08
C ARG A 41 -20.21 2.28 2.04
N THR A 42 -19.22 2.77 1.32
CA THR A 42 -19.33 3.86 0.34
C THR A 42 -18.70 3.53 -1.02
N LEU A 43 -18.81 2.28 -1.47
CA LEU A 43 -18.35 1.94 -2.83
C LEU A 43 -19.11 2.76 -3.87
N SER A 44 -18.38 3.24 -4.87
CA SER A 44 -19.00 3.89 -6.03
C SER A 44 -20.05 2.98 -6.66
N SER A 45 -21.21 3.54 -6.94
CA SER A 45 -22.29 2.88 -7.72
C SER A 45 -22.14 3.10 -9.23
N ASP A 46 -21.08 3.79 -9.69
CA ASP A 46 -20.83 4.01 -11.10
C ASP A 46 -20.57 2.68 -11.82
N PRO A 47 -21.47 2.27 -12.77
CA PRO A 47 -21.36 0.97 -13.44
C PRO A 47 -20.07 0.82 -14.25
N GLU A 48 -19.53 1.91 -14.78
CA GLU A 48 -18.31 1.87 -15.59
C GLU A 48 -17.07 1.65 -14.70
N LEU A 49 -17.01 2.30 -13.56
CA LEU A 49 -15.94 2.10 -12.57
C LEU A 49 -15.99 0.68 -12.00
N VAL A 50 -17.20 0.18 -11.68
CA VAL A 50 -17.40 -1.20 -11.21
C VAL A 50 -16.96 -2.21 -12.27
N ARG A 51 -17.25 -1.97 -13.56
CA ARG A 51 -16.82 -2.83 -14.66
C ARG A 51 -15.30 -2.86 -14.83
N ARG A 52 -14.62 -1.71 -14.68
CA ARG A 52 -13.16 -1.61 -14.80
C ARG A 52 -12.43 -2.21 -13.60
N HIS A 53 -13.01 -2.10 -12.41
CA HIS A 53 -12.42 -2.52 -11.14
C HIS A 53 -13.37 -3.47 -10.40
N GLN A 54 -13.63 -4.65 -10.98
CA GLN A 54 -14.55 -5.66 -10.43
C GLN A 54 -14.20 -6.09 -8.98
N LYS A 55 -12.92 -6.00 -8.60
CA LYS A 55 -12.45 -6.24 -7.25
C LYS A 55 -11.70 -5.00 -6.77
N PRO A 56 -12.38 -4.05 -6.14
CA PRO A 56 -11.73 -2.86 -5.62
C PRO A 56 -10.64 -3.23 -4.62
N GLY A 57 -9.53 -2.50 -4.68
CA GLY A 57 -8.52 -2.57 -3.63
C GLY A 57 -9.12 -2.20 -2.29
N LEU A 58 -8.68 -2.83 -1.21
CA LEU A 58 -9.11 -2.40 0.12
C LEU A 58 -8.45 -1.05 0.47
N PRO A 59 -9.20 -0.10 1.07
CA PRO A 59 -8.72 1.24 1.37
C PRO A 59 -7.89 1.31 2.65
N PHE A 60 -7.22 0.22 3.01
CA PHE A 60 -6.31 0.16 4.14
C PHE A 60 -5.10 -0.73 3.84
N VAL A 61 -4.05 -0.49 4.57
CA VAL A 61 -2.86 -1.35 4.67
C VAL A 61 -2.49 -1.50 6.13
N LEU A 62 -2.38 -2.73 6.60
CA LEU A 62 -1.73 -3.08 7.86
C LEU A 62 -0.38 -3.70 7.49
N SER A 63 0.72 -3.11 7.92
CA SER A 63 2.05 -3.71 7.71
C SER A 63 2.16 -5.05 8.44
N VAL A 64 3.17 -5.84 8.12
CA VAL A 64 3.53 -6.96 9.00
C VAL A 64 4.09 -6.35 10.29
N PRO A 65 3.55 -6.67 11.47
CA PRO A 65 4.10 -6.18 12.72
C PRO A 65 5.57 -6.58 12.85
N CYS A 66 6.42 -5.62 13.19
CA CYS A 66 7.86 -5.85 13.29
C CYS A 66 8.47 -4.85 14.27
N CYS A 67 9.43 -5.32 15.06
CA CYS A 67 10.21 -4.47 15.98
C CYS A 67 9.34 -3.63 16.93
N GLY A 68 8.25 -4.18 17.40
CA GLY A 68 7.36 -3.50 18.36
C GLY A 68 6.44 -2.47 17.73
N VAL A 69 6.23 -2.49 16.41
CA VAL A 69 5.34 -1.53 15.74
C VAL A 69 4.47 -2.20 14.67
N LEU A 70 3.27 -1.67 14.49
CA LEU A 70 2.40 -1.89 13.35
C LEU A 70 2.18 -0.56 12.65
N ASP A 71 2.58 -0.43 11.41
CA ASP A 71 2.20 0.72 10.59
C ASP A 71 0.85 0.43 9.91
N CYS A 72 -0.05 1.39 9.98
CA CYS A 72 -1.38 1.34 9.39
C CYS A 72 -1.57 2.53 8.45
N LEU A 73 -2.12 2.26 7.27
CA LEU A 73 -2.55 3.29 6.33
C LEU A 73 -4.05 3.14 6.10
N LEU A 74 -4.76 4.26 6.16
CA LEU A 74 -6.17 4.35 5.80
C LEU A 74 -6.33 5.35 4.65
N ALA A 75 -7.21 5.03 3.69
CA ALA A 75 -7.43 5.84 2.51
C ALA A 75 -8.94 6.16 2.34
N GLY A 76 -9.23 7.39 1.94
CA GLY A 76 -10.59 7.85 1.68
C GLY A 76 -11.53 7.67 2.88
N PRO A 77 -12.72 7.09 2.68
CA PRO A 77 -13.72 6.91 3.75
C PRO A 77 -13.24 6.03 4.91
N ALA A 78 -12.25 5.15 4.69
CA ALA A 78 -11.69 4.31 5.75
C ALA A 78 -11.05 5.14 6.89
N ILE A 79 -10.71 6.39 6.64
CA ILE A 79 -10.18 7.30 7.67
C ILE A 79 -11.22 7.53 8.78
N ALA A 80 -12.49 7.60 8.44
CA ALA A 80 -13.57 7.72 9.43
C ALA A 80 -13.74 6.48 10.31
N GLU A 81 -13.31 5.31 9.80
CA GLU A 81 -13.39 4.03 10.50
C GLU A 81 -12.17 3.75 11.40
N LEU A 82 -11.26 4.72 11.57
CA LEU A 82 -10.08 4.56 12.42
C LEU A 82 -10.37 3.97 13.81
N PRO A 83 -11.40 4.42 14.56
CA PRO A 83 -11.70 3.84 15.87
C PRO A 83 -12.01 2.34 15.80
N ALA A 84 -12.76 1.92 14.79
CA ALA A 84 -13.11 0.51 14.59
C ALA A 84 -11.91 -0.34 14.15
N VAL A 85 -11.02 0.21 13.32
CA VAL A 85 -9.76 -0.45 12.94
C VAL A 85 -8.85 -0.62 14.15
N VAL A 86 -8.72 0.41 14.99
CA VAL A 86 -7.91 0.36 16.22
C VAL A 86 -8.51 -0.66 17.21
N ALA A 87 -9.83 -0.67 17.40
CA ALA A 87 -10.50 -1.67 18.23
C ALA A 87 -10.21 -3.10 17.73
N THR A 88 -10.34 -3.32 16.42
CA THR A 88 -10.02 -4.63 15.83
C THR A 88 -8.56 -5.06 16.10
N VAL A 89 -7.59 -4.15 15.92
CA VAL A 89 -6.18 -4.43 16.21
C VAL A 89 -5.97 -4.72 17.71
N THR A 90 -6.65 -3.96 18.58
CA THR A 90 -6.59 -4.14 20.05
C THR A 90 -7.06 -5.54 20.44
N ASP A 91 -8.22 -5.95 19.91
CA ASP A 91 -8.84 -7.25 20.20
C ASP A 91 -7.96 -8.40 19.69
N LEU A 92 -7.47 -8.31 18.44
CA LEU A 92 -6.61 -9.34 17.83
C LEU A 92 -5.28 -9.49 18.56
N ALA A 93 -4.73 -8.40 19.07
CA ALA A 93 -3.50 -8.42 19.87
C ALA A 93 -3.76 -8.84 21.33
N GLY A 94 -5.00 -8.85 21.77
CA GLY A 94 -5.40 -9.11 23.17
C GLY A 94 -4.88 -8.03 24.12
N MET A 95 -4.90 -6.78 23.68
CA MET A 95 -4.49 -5.65 24.51
C MET A 95 -5.64 -5.23 25.45
N PRO A 96 -5.35 -4.92 26.73
CA PRO A 96 -6.39 -4.53 27.69
C PRO A 96 -6.98 -3.14 27.42
N HIS A 97 -6.25 -2.30 26.70
CA HIS A 97 -6.65 -0.94 26.34
C HIS A 97 -6.20 -0.60 24.92
N PRO A 98 -6.88 0.34 24.24
CA PRO A 98 -6.43 0.83 22.94
C PRO A 98 -5.00 1.37 23.02
N PRO A 99 -4.15 1.06 22.02
CA PRO A 99 -2.78 1.51 21.99
C PRO A 99 -2.68 3.03 21.77
N GLN A 100 -1.54 3.60 22.15
CA GLN A 100 -1.20 4.95 21.74
C GLN A 100 -1.00 4.97 20.23
N LEU A 101 -1.53 5.99 19.55
CA LEU A 101 -1.35 6.19 18.11
C LEU A 101 -0.36 7.31 17.86
N PHE A 102 0.42 7.16 16.79
CA PHE A 102 1.27 8.22 16.24
C PHE A 102 0.88 8.43 14.78
N ALA A 103 0.58 9.67 14.41
CA ALA A 103 0.38 10.00 13.00
C ALA A 103 1.73 10.29 12.35
N LEU A 104 1.90 9.80 11.12
CA LEU A 104 3.13 9.90 10.36
C LEU A 104 2.92 10.79 9.14
N ASP A 105 3.99 11.51 8.76
CA ASP A 105 4.06 12.19 7.48
C ASP A 105 4.40 11.23 6.31
N TYR A 106 4.67 11.81 5.13
CA TYR A 106 5.06 11.04 3.95
C TYR A 106 6.36 10.26 4.14
N GLN A 107 7.32 10.81 4.86
CA GLN A 107 8.63 10.19 5.09
C GLN A 107 8.58 9.10 6.18
N GLY A 108 7.55 9.12 7.01
CA GLY A 108 7.36 8.19 8.12
C GLY A 108 7.78 8.77 9.46
N ASP A 109 8.00 10.08 9.51
CA ASP A 109 8.30 10.79 10.73
C ASP A 109 7.02 11.08 11.52
N VAL A 110 7.11 11.05 12.84
CA VAL A 110 5.97 11.31 13.72
C VAL A 110 5.66 12.81 13.74
N VAL A 111 4.49 13.18 13.25
CA VAL A 111 4.03 14.58 13.22
C VAL A 111 2.96 14.88 14.28
N LEU A 112 2.26 13.86 14.78
CA LEU A 112 1.27 14.02 15.84
C LEU A 112 1.27 12.80 16.75
N GLN A 113 1.27 13.04 18.06
CA GLN A 113 1.15 12.01 19.07
C GLN A 113 -0.27 12.02 19.67
N ARG A 114 -0.84 10.82 19.86
CA ARG A 114 -2.16 10.60 20.49
C ARG A 114 -3.30 11.35 19.79
N PRO A 115 -3.51 11.16 18.49
CA PRO A 115 -4.69 11.72 17.84
C PRO A 115 -5.96 11.19 18.54
N ARG A 116 -6.84 12.11 18.97
CA ARG A 116 -8.08 11.77 19.70
C ARG A 116 -9.24 11.43 18.77
N GLY A 117 -9.11 11.70 17.49
CA GLY A 117 -10.13 11.43 16.49
C GLY A 117 -9.68 11.76 15.07
N GLY A 118 -10.47 11.39 14.09
CA GLY A 118 -10.16 11.57 12.67
C GLY A 118 -9.95 13.03 12.23
N ALA A 119 -10.57 13.99 12.94
CA ALA A 119 -10.48 15.42 12.61
C ALA A 119 -9.11 16.04 12.90
N GLU A 120 -8.30 15.44 13.78
CA GLU A 120 -6.95 15.92 14.13
C GLU A 120 -5.85 15.27 13.32
N LEU A 121 -6.18 14.31 12.47
CA LEU A 121 -5.17 13.54 11.74
C LEU A 121 -4.58 14.36 10.58
N PRO A 122 -3.26 14.32 10.38
CA PRO A 122 -2.63 14.88 9.19
C PRO A 122 -3.06 14.08 7.97
N VAL A 123 -3.95 14.66 7.18
CA VAL A 123 -4.43 14.06 5.96
C VAL A 123 -3.46 14.42 4.83
N LEU A 124 -2.94 13.40 4.18
CA LEU A 124 -2.08 13.53 3.01
C LEU A 124 -2.94 13.34 1.75
N SER A 125 -3.07 14.36 0.91
CA SER A 125 -3.71 14.19 -0.38
C SER A 125 -2.76 13.50 -1.37
N LEU A 126 -3.30 12.67 -2.25
CA LEU A 126 -2.50 12.03 -3.30
C LEU A 126 -1.79 13.06 -4.20
N ALA A 127 -2.44 14.19 -4.49
CA ALA A 127 -1.84 15.29 -5.26
C ALA A 127 -0.64 15.88 -4.51
N GLY A 128 -0.80 16.23 -3.22
CA GLY A 128 0.30 16.75 -2.42
C GLY A 128 1.46 15.76 -2.26
N LEU A 129 1.17 14.45 -2.16
CA LEU A 129 2.21 13.43 -2.15
C LEU A 129 2.98 13.38 -3.48
N LEU A 130 2.30 13.52 -4.62
CA LEU A 130 2.94 13.60 -5.93
C LEU A 130 3.83 14.82 -6.06
N ASP A 131 3.38 15.98 -5.58
CA ASP A 131 4.16 17.21 -5.58
C ASP A 131 5.43 17.07 -4.74
N LEU A 132 5.36 16.40 -3.59
CA LEU A 132 6.50 16.10 -2.72
C LEU A 132 7.47 15.07 -3.33
N ALA A 133 6.96 14.06 -4.03
CA ALA A 133 7.78 13.00 -4.60
C ALA A 133 8.45 13.41 -5.92
N THR A 134 7.77 14.19 -6.77
CA THR A 134 8.22 14.53 -8.13
C THR A 134 9.65 15.07 -8.21
N PRO A 135 10.10 16.01 -7.36
CA PRO A 135 11.47 16.55 -7.45
C PRO A 135 12.57 15.48 -7.30
N ARG A 136 12.29 14.39 -6.57
CA ARG A 136 13.25 13.30 -6.34
C ARG A 136 13.53 12.47 -7.61
N TYR A 137 12.62 12.53 -8.58
CA TYR A 137 12.67 11.72 -9.81
C TYR A 137 12.94 12.55 -11.06
N THR A 138 13.22 13.84 -10.92
CA THR A 138 13.57 14.70 -12.06
C THR A 138 14.81 14.15 -12.76
N ALA A 139 14.72 13.95 -14.07
CA ALA A 139 15.76 13.37 -14.93
C ALA A 139 16.22 11.95 -14.50
N CYS A 140 15.39 11.23 -13.73
CA CYS A 140 15.70 9.88 -13.32
C CYS A 140 15.43 8.88 -14.45
N HIS A 141 16.41 8.07 -14.80
CA HIS A 141 16.31 7.03 -15.83
C HIS A 141 16.34 5.61 -15.25
N CYS A 142 16.82 5.47 -14.02
CA CYS A 142 16.93 4.19 -13.35
C CYS A 142 16.34 4.26 -11.94
N LEU A 143 15.68 3.19 -11.53
CA LEU A 143 15.10 3.02 -10.19
C LEU A 143 15.61 1.73 -9.55
N GLN A 144 15.88 1.76 -8.27
CA GLN A 144 16.02 0.55 -7.47
C GLN A 144 14.69 0.27 -6.76
N VAL A 145 14.16 -0.93 -6.95
CA VAL A 145 13.02 -1.48 -6.21
C VAL A 145 13.56 -2.50 -5.22
N GLN A 146 13.34 -2.25 -3.92
CA GLN A 146 13.66 -3.18 -2.85
C GLN A 146 12.36 -3.77 -2.29
N LEU A 147 12.12 -5.05 -2.54
CA LEU A 147 10.98 -5.76 -1.94
C LEU A 147 11.31 -6.10 -0.48
N GLN A 148 10.49 -5.64 0.44
CA GLN A 148 10.65 -5.87 1.89
C GLN A 148 9.88 -7.11 2.34
N THR A 149 8.77 -7.42 1.67
CA THR A 149 7.99 -8.62 1.89
C THR A 149 7.69 -9.29 0.54
N PRO A 150 7.42 -10.60 0.50
CA PRO A 150 7.19 -11.31 -0.75
C PRO A 150 6.07 -10.71 -1.59
N LEU A 151 6.38 -10.37 -2.83
CA LEU A 151 5.46 -9.81 -3.81
C LEU A 151 4.78 -10.94 -4.60
N ARG A 152 3.47 -11.01 -4.52
CA ARG A 152 2.64 -11.99 -5.23
C ARG A 152 1.79 -11.30 -6.29
N LEU A 153 2.30 -11.24 -7.51
CA LEU A 153 1.54 -10.76 -8.67
C LEU A 153 0.91 -11.93 -9.43
N MET A 154 -0.29 -11.69 -9.91
CA MET A 154 -1.04 -12.66 -10.72
C MET A 154 -1.02 -12.23 -12.19
N ALA A 155 -0.75 -13.16 -13.07
CA ALA A 155 -0.87 -13.01 -14.51
C ALA A 155 -1.65 -14.21 -15.08
N GLU A 156 -2.74 -13.94 -15.78
CA GLU A 156 -3.56 -15.00 -16.41
C GLU A 156 -3.95 -16.13 -15.46
N GLY A 157 -4.32 -15.75 -14.23
CA GLY A 157 -4.71 -16.70 -13.19
C GLY A 157 -3.54 -17.42 -12.48
N ARG A 158 -2.30 -17.19 -12.91
CA ARG A 158 -1.09 -17.82 -12.33
C ARG A 158 -0.26 -16.80 -11.56
N GLU A 159 0.40 -17.25 -10.52
CA GLU A 159 1.33 -16.42 -9.75
C GLU A 159 2.68 -16.30 -10.48
N LEU A 160 3.18 -15.07 -10.61
CA LEU A 160 4.49 -14.82 -11.21
C LEU A 160 5.59 -15.34 -10.30
N ARG A 161 6.52 -16.09 -10.87
CA ARG A 161 7.69 -16.65 -10.18
C ARG A 161 8.94 -15.77 -10.30
N ARG A 162 8.90 -14.76 -11.14
CA ARG A 162 9.98 -13.81 -11.39
C ARG A 162 9.46 -12.39 -11.35
N PHE A 163 10.34 -11.45 -11.06
CA PHE A 163 10.02 -10.03 -11.11
C PHE A 163 9.87 -9.58 -12.55
N GLU A 164 8.74 -8.98 -12.88
CA GLU A 164 8.43 -8.42 -14.19
C GLU A 164 8.17 -6.91 -14.07
N PRO A 165 9.10 -6.04 -14.55
CA PRO A 165 9.01 -4.58 -14.35
C PRO A 165 7.71 -3.96 -14.84
N VAL A 166 7.28 -4.32 -16.03
CA VAL A 166 6.05 -3.80 -16.65
C VAL A 166 4.82 -4.18 -15.82
N ARG A 167 4.75 -5.42 -15.37
CA ARG A 167 3.63 -5.90 -14.55
C ARG A 167 3.66 -5.30 -13.15
N PHE A 168 4.85 -5.08 -12.59
CA PHE A 168 5.03 -4.37 -11.33
C PHE A 168 4.48 -2.94 -11.44
N ALA A 169 4.97 -2.14 -12.40
CA ALA A 169 4.56 -0.76 -12.57
C ALA A 169 3.04 -0.64 -12.88
N ARG A 170 2.53 -1.44 -13.82
CA ARG A 170 1.09 -1.49 -14.11
C ARG A 170 0.25 -1.97 -12.93
N GLY A 171 0.79 -2.85 -12.11
CA GLY A 171 0.15 -3.31 -10.87
C GLY A 171 -0.03 -2.19 -9.86
N VAL A 172 1.00 -1.36 -9.65
CA VAL A 172 0.93 -0.17 -8.80
C VAL A 172 -0.11 0.82 -9.34
N LEU A 173 -0.04 1.16 -10.63
CA LEU A 173 -1.00 2.06 -11.27
C LEU A 173 -2.44 1.55 -11.15
N ARG A 174 -2.66 0.24 -11.36
CA ARG A 174 -3.98 -0.38 -11.20
C ARG A 174 -4.50 -0.28 -9.77
N ARG A 175 -3.63 -0.45 -8.77
CA ARG A 175 -4.03 -0.29 -7.37
C ARG A 175 -4.43 1.15 -7.06
N PHE A 176 -3.66 2.13 -7.52
CA PHE A 176 -4.02 3.54 -7.43
C PHE A 176 -5.33 3.86 -8.11
N SER A 177 -5.44 3.50 -9.38
CA SER A 177 -6.66 3.73 -10.17
C SER A 177 -7.90 3.14 -9.48
N SER A 178 -7.77 1.93 -8.91
CA SER A 178 -8.86 1.30 -8.16
C SER A 178 -9.24 2.06 -6.89
N LEU A 179 -8.25 2.52 -6.12
CA LEU A 179 -8.51 3.27 -4.88
C LEU A 179 -9.12 4.65 -5.18
N VAL A 180 -8.57 5.37 -6.16
CA VAL A 180 -9.11 6.68 -6.57
C VAL A 180 -10.53 6.55 -7.10
N ALA A 181 -10.80 5.52 -7.93
CA ALA A 181 -12.11 5.30 -8.52
C ALA A 181 -13.21 4.97 -7.48
N HIS A 182 -12.86 4.22 -6.43
CA HIS A 182 -13.84 3.78 -5.44
C HIS A 182 -13.91 4.64 -4.19
N TYR A 183 -12.83 5.35 -3.84
CA TYR A 183 -12.70 6.03 -2.55
C TYR A 183 -12.23 7.48 -2.67
N GLY A 184 -11.86 7.94 -3.84
CA GLY A 184 -11.45 9.32 -4.11
C GLY A 184 -12.53 10.12 -4.85
N ALA A 185 -12.28 11.40 -5.05
CA ALA A 185 -13.02 12.17 -6.05
C ALA A 185 -12.55 11.77 -7.45
N ALA A 186 -13.44 11.86 -8.44
CA ALA A 186 -13.24 11.37 -9.80
C ALA A 186 -11.88 11.75 -10.38
N GLY A 187 -11.01 10.77 -10.56
CA GLY A 187 -9.76 10.93 -11.29
C GLY A 187 -10.00 10.86 -12.80
N ASN A 188 -9.11 11.47 -13.59
CA ASN A 188 -9.15 11.32 -15.04
C ASN A 188 -8.63 9.92 -15.44
N PRO A 189 -9.48 9.02 -15.97
CA PRO A 189 -9.04 7.67 -16.38
C PRO A 189 -7.94 7.69 -17.45
N GLU A 190 -7.93 8.69 -18.33
CA GLU A 190 -6.93 8.85 -19.39
C GLU A 190 -5.52 8.97 -18.85
N THR A 191 -5.36 9.65 -17.71
CA THR A 191 -4.05 9.75 -17.03
C THR A 191 -3.49 8.36 -16.70
N PHE A 192 -4.29 7.48 -16.14
CA PHE A 192 -3.85 6.11 -15.81
C PHE A 192 -3.59 5.24 -17.04
N ILE A 193 -4.35 5.43 -18.12
CA ILE A 193 -4.12 4.73 -19.39
C ILE A 193 -2.76 5.13 -19.95
N ARG A 194 -2.49 6.44 -20.05
CA ARG A 194 -1.21 6.96 -20.53
C ARG A 194 -0.02 6.49 -19.68
N LEU A 195 -0.15 6.52 -18.37
CA LEU A 195 0.89 6.01 -17.47
C LEU A 195 1.10 4.49 -17.62
N ALA A 196 0.04 3.72 -17.85
CA ALA A 196 0.14 2.29 -18.11
C ALA A 196 0.80 1.96 -19.47
N GLU A 197 0.66 2.82 -20.46
CA GLU A 197 1.39 2.75 -21.73
C GLU A 197 2.88 3.02 -21.50
N LEU A 198 3.22 4.11 -20.79
CA LEU A 198 4.60 4.43 -20.40
C LEU A 198 5.27 3.30 -19.61
N ALA A 199 4.51 2.64 -18.73
CA ALA A 199 5.01 1.49 -17.98
C ALA A 199 5.45 0.32 -18.90
N GLY A 200 4.96 0.26 -20.13
CA GLY A 200 5.44 -0.70 -21.15
C GLY A 200 6.91 -0.53 -21.50
N GLY A 201 7.50 0.65 -21.28
CA GLY A 201 8.91 0.94 -21.50
C GLY A 201 9.85 0.51 -20.36
N MET A 202 9.32 0.03 -19.24
CA MET A 202 10.13 -0.40 -18.10
C MET A 202 10.88 -1.69 -18.40
N ARG A 203 12.18 -1.72 -18.11
CA ARG A 203 13.07 -2.87 -18.33
C ARG A 203 13.83 -3.22 -17.06
N LEU A 204 14.13 -4.49 -16.87
CA LEU A 204 14.99 -4.99 -15.80
C LEU A 204 16.45 -4.92 -16.25
N VAL A 205 17.30 -4.21 -15.49
CA VAL A 205 18.73 -4.06 -15.76
C VAL A 205 19.55 -4.96 -14.85
N ASP A 206 19.19 -5.02 -13.55
CA ASP A 206 19.86 -5.89 -12.58
C ASP A 206 18.81 -6.53 -11.67
N ALA A 207 19.09 -7.74 -11.23
CA ALA A 207 18.22 -8.50 -10.34
C ALA A 207 19.04 -9.27 -9.31
N ARG A 208 18.70 -9.05 -8.04
CA ARG A 208 19.25 -9.77 -6.89
C ARG A 208 18.10 -10.40 -6.11
N PRO A 209 17.55 -11.52 -6.64
CA PRO A 209 16.46 -12.21 -5.98
C PRO A 209 16.93 -12.83 -4.66
N LEU A 210 16.05 -12.82 -3.68
CA LEU A 210 16.23 -13.48 -2.41
C LEU A 210 15.21 -14.61 -2.27
N PRO A 211 15.53 -15.69 -1.54
CA PRO A 211 14.55 -16.71 -1.23
C PRO A 211 13.44 -16.12 -0.35
N ALA A 212 12.20 -16.44 -0.66
CA ALA A 212 11.09 -16.11 0.23
C ALA A 212 11.22 -16.91 1.55
N PRO A 213 10.80 -16.33 2.68
CA PRO A 213 10.77 -17.04 3.96
C PRO A 213 10.00 -18.36 3.85
N GLN A 214 10.39 -19.36 4.68
CA GLN A 214 9.76 -20.67 4.66
C GLN A 214 8.23 -20.58 4.78
N GLY A 215 7.51 -21.28 3.92
CA GLY A 215 6.04 -21.28 3.87
C GLY A 215 5.42 -20.07 3.14
N GLN A 216 6.21 -19.08 2.74
CA GLN A 216 5.73 -17.94 1.97
C GLN A 216 6.00 -18.11 0.48
N ARG A 217 5.08 -17.59 -0.35
CA ARG A 217 5.21 -17.56 -1.80
C ARG A 217 5.37 -16.13 -2.27
N GLY A 218 6.02 -15.94 -3.42
CA GLY A 218 6.19 -14.65 -4.06
C GLY A 218 7.64 -14.35 -4.40
N VAL A 219 7.85 -13.22 -5.02
CA VAL A 219 9.17 -12.71 -5.39
C VAL A 219 9.69 -11.80 -4.27
N LEU A 220 10.96 -11.93 -3.92
CA LEU A 220 11.65 -11.09 -2.94
C LEU A 220 13.02 -10.71 -3.50
N GLY A 221 13.58 -9.57 -3.07
CA GLY A 221 14.92 -9.14 -3.48
C GLY A 221 14.99 -7.68 -3.91
N SER A 222 16.09 -7.32 -4.57
CA SER A 222 16.36 -6.00 -5.11
C SER A 222 16.44 -6.05 -6.63
N PHE A 223 15.84 -5.06 -7.29
CA PHE A 223 15.70 -5.02 -8.74
C PHE A 223 15.98 -3.62 -9.24
N THR A 224 16.89 -3.50 -10.21
CA THR A 224 17.16 -2.22 -10.88
C THR A 224 16.36 -2.14 -12.17
N LEU A 225 15.58 -1.09 -12.30
CA LEU A 225 14.70 -0.83 -13.44
C LEU A 225 15.19 0.38 -14.20
N GLN A 226 15.10 0.31 -15.52
CA GLN A 226 15.36 1.41 -16.45
C GLN A 226 14.09 1.69 -17.26
N GLY A 227 13.85 2.95 -17.59
CA GLY A 227 12.71 3.37 -18.40
C GLY A 227 12.27 4.80 -18.10
N PRO A 228 10.99 5.15 -18.31
CA PRO A 228 10.43 6.47 -18.02
C PRO A 228 10.27 6.69 -16.50
N CYS A 229 11.40 6.66 -15.80
CA CYS A 229 11.42 6.69 -14.32
C CYS A 229 11.10 8.07 -13.77
N ASP A 230 11.34 9.13 -14.52
CA ASP A 230 10.93 10.50 -14.21
C ASP A 230 9.41 10.64 -14.13
N ALA A 231 8.69 10.04 -15.07
CA ALA A 231 7.23 10.07 -15.12
C ALA A 231 6.55 9.08 -14.15
N LEU A 232 7.13 7.89 -13.97
CA LEU A 232 6.53 6.83 -13.17
C LEU A 232 7.04 6.80 -11.72
N GLY A 233 8.27 7.25 -11.48
CA GLY A 233 8.94 7.18 -10.18
C GLY A 233 8.12 7.76 -9.03
N PRO A 234 7.56 8.98 -9.14
CA PRO A 234 6.73 9.56 -8.08
C PRO A 234 5.54 8.68 -7.70
N LEU A 235 4.84 8.14 -8.70
CA LEU A 235 3.69 7.25 -8.45
C LEU A 235 4.10 5.89 -7.88
N LEU A 236 5.22 5.35 -8.33
CA LEU A 236 5.74 4.10 -7.79
C LEU A 236 6.20 4.27 -6.34
N ASP A 237 6.81 5.41 -6.01
CA ASP A 237 7.23 5.75 -4.65
C ASP A 237 6.04 5.87 -3.68
N ILE A 238 5.02 6.61 -4.08
CA ILE A 238 3.79 6.69 -3.30
C ILE A 238 3.09 5.30 -3.25
N GLY A 239 3.17 4.53 -4.34
CA GLY A 239 2.67 3.17 -4.41
C GLY A 239 3.29 2.23 -3.37
N ALA A 240 4.50 2.53 -2.90
CA ALA A 240 5.14 1.80 -1.81
C ALA A 240 4.34 1.88 -0.50
N LEU A 241 3.63 2.99 -0.26
CA LEU A 241 2.75 3.15 0.91
C LEU A 241 1.54 2.20 0.86
N LEU A 242 1.10 1.84 -0.34
CA LEU A 242 -0.10 1.03 -0.56
C LEU A 242 0.20 -0.47 -0.65
N HIS A 243 1.47 -0.85 -0.74
CA HIS A 243 1.91 -2.20 -1.03
C HIS A 243 1.31 -2.75 -2.33
N LEU A 244 1.74 -3.92 -2.78
CA LEU A 244 1.29 -4.45 -4.07
C LEU A 244 1.02 -5.96 -4.04
N GLY A 245 0.07 -6.39 -4.85
CA GLY A 245 -0.22 -7.80 -5.09
C GLY A 245 -1.16 -8.44 -4.08
N LYS A 246 -1.20 -9.77 -4.11
CA LYS A 246 -2.10 -10.54 -3.24
C LYS A 246 -1.65 -10.40 -1.79
N GLY A 247 -2.53 -9.84 -0.98
CA GLY A 247 -2.27 -9.63 0.44
C GLY A 247 -1.66 -8.28 0.77
N ALA A 248 -1.64 -7.33 -0.15
CA ALA A 248 -1.10 -6.00 0.05
C ALA A 248 -1.71 -5.28 1.28
N SER A 249 -3.01 -5.43 1.52
CA SER A 249 -3.66 -4.84 2.70
C SER A 249 -3.22 -5.43 4.04
N PHE A 250 -2.45 -6.52 4.02
CA PHE A 250 -1.89 -7.19 5.20
C PHE A 250 -0.37 -7.34 5.10
N GLY A 251 0.29 -6.31 4.62
CA GLY A 251 1.73 -6.17 4.64
C GLY A 251 2.51 -6.96 3.58
N MET A 252 1.83 -7.77 2.74
CA MET A 252 2.52 -8.47 1.66
C MET A 252 2.81 -7.52 0.50
N GLY A 253 3.92 -7.78 -0.22
CA GLY A 253 4.35 -6.94 -1.34
C GLY A 253 4.71 -5.51 -0.94
N ALA A 254 5.19 -5.31 0.28
CA ALA A 254 5.81 -4.08 0.72
C ALA A 254 7.12 -3.87 -0.04
N PHE A 255 7.36 -2.65 -0.48
CA PHE A 255 8.56 -2.31 -1.23
C PHE A 255 8.98 -0.87 -0.98
N GLN A 256 10.22 -0.58 -1.30
CA GLN A 256 10.77 0.78 -1.34
C GLN A 256 11.32 1.06 -2.73
N ILE A 257 11.32 2.33 -3.12
CA ILE A 257 11.89 2.80 -4.37
C ILE A 257 12.91 3.88 -4.10
N ARG A 258 14.02 3.82 -4.82
CA ARG A 258 15.06 4.84 -4.79
C ARG A 258 15.45 5.20 -6.22
N PRO A 259 15.54 6.50 -6.57
CA PRO A 259 16.15 6.91 -7.81
C PRO A 259 17.63 6.54 -7.79
N LEU A 260 18.14 6.11 -8.94
CA LEU A 260 19.57 5.90 -9.18
C LEU A 260 20.03 6.98 -10.14
N SER A 261 21.06 7.69 -9.75
CA SER A 261 21.74 8.70 -10.57
C SER A 261 22.62 8.06 -11.65
#